data_d071317f0591e90d47a46ead8ebe4854
#
_entry.id   d071317f0591e90d47a46ead8ebe4854
#
_cell.length_a   1.000
_cell.length_b   1.000
_cell.length_c   1.000
_cell.angle_alpha   90.00
_cell.angle_beta   90.00
_cell.angle_gamma   90.00
#
_symmetry.space_group_name_H-M   'P 1'
#
loop_
_entity.id
_entity.type
_entity.pdbx_description
1 polymer ?
#
loop_
_entity_poly.entity_id
_entity_poly.type
_entity_poly.pdbx_seq_one_letter_code
_entity_poly.pdbx_strand_id
1 'polypeptide(L)'
;ALKGLVSKKSLAKFRAKALSPDAPVTRGTAQNADVYFQAREACNQYYDAVPDTVARYMGEISELTGREYRPFDYYGAEDAENIIVAMGSATETIKETIDYMAAQGKKVGVLIVRLYRPFSAKYFMKALPHSVKRIAVLDRTKEPGSLGEPLFLDIKALFQGVENAPLVVGGRYGLSSKDTTPAQIVSVYENLELAEPKNDFTIGIVDDVTFKSLPQKEEFSIVKPGTTECKFFGLGSDGTVGANKNTIKIIGDNTP
;
A
#
# COMPACT_ATOMS: atom_id res chain seq x y z
N ALA A 1 0.51 -4.35 25.87
CA ALA A 1 1.14 -5.33 24.98
C ALA A 1 2.44 -4.80 24.38
N LEU A 2 2.46 -3.65 23.68
CA LEU A 2 3.65 -3.10 23.00
C LEU A 2 4.85 -2.83 23.92
N LYS A 3 4.62 -2.51 25.20
CA LYS A 3 5.72 -2.29 26.17
C LYS A 3 6.60 -3.53 26.36
N GLY A 4 6.08 -4.74 26.13
CA GLY A 4 6.83 -5.99 26.23
C GLY A 4 7.83 -6.20 25.08
N LEU A 5 7.62 -5.52 23.93
CA LEU A 5 8.52 -5.60 22.77
C LEU A 5 9.80 -4.75 22.95
N VAL A 6 9.80 -3.84 23.91
CA VAL A 6 10.93 -2.93 24.12
C VAL A 6 11.95 -3.55 25.09
N SER A 7 13.09 -3.99 24.55
CA SER A 7 14.20 -4.43 25.37
C SER A 7 14.86 -3.25 26.09
N LYS A 8 14.82 -3.25 27.44
CA LYS A 8 15.52 -2.22 28.25
C LYS A 8 17.03 -2.21 27.97
N LYS A 9 17.65 -3.36 27.73
CA LYS A 9 19.06 -3.50 27.40
C LYS A 9 19.39 -2.85 26.04
N SER A 10 18.55 -3.09 25.02
CA SER A 10 18.72 -2.48 23.69
C SER A 10 18.53 -0.96 23.74
N LEU A 11 17.55 -0.49 24.52
CA LEU A 11 17.31 0.93 24.72
C LEU A 11 18.49 1.62 25.42
N ALA A 12 19.05 0.99 26.47
CA ALA A 12 20.23 1.52 27.15
C ALA A 12 21.45 1.58 26.20
N LYS A 13 21.67 0.52 25.41
CA LYS A 13 22.73 0.49 24.38
C LYS A 13 22.53 1.58 23.32
N PHE A 14 21.31 1.84 22.90
CA PHE A 14 21.00 2.91 21.97
C PHE A 14 21.28 4.30 22.58
N ARG A 15 20.81 4.53 23.82
CA ARG A 15 21.02 5.80 24.52
C ARG A 15 22.49 6.07 24.82
N ALA A 16 23.28 5.03 25.09
CA ALA A 16 24.76 5.16 25.30
C ALA A 16 25.51 5.66 24.06
N LYS A 17 24.89 5.62 22.88
CA LYS A 17 25.43 6.17 21.62
C LYS A 17 25.13 7.66 21.45
N ALA A 18 24.40 8.31 22.36
CA ALA A 18 24.12 9.74 22.28
C ALA A 18 25.42 10.52 22.34
N LEU A 19 25.49 11.65 21.62
CA LEU A 19 26.62 12.56 21.69
C LEU A 19 26.69 13.17 23.10
N SER A 20 27.89 13.12 23.69
CA SER A 20 28.14 13.68 25.01
C SER A 20 29.52 14.36 24.99
N PRO A 21 29.68 15.50 25.66
CA PRO A 21 31.01 16.12 25.85
C PRO A 21 32.01 15.19 26.53
N ASP A 22 31.53 14.31 27.42
CA ASP A 22 32.36 13.35 28.18
C ASP A 22 32.79 12.15 27.33
N ALA A 23 32.10 11.90 26.22
CA ALA A 23 32.41 10.82 25.26
C ALA A 23 32.30 11.34 23.83
N PRO A 24 33.19 12.21 23.37
CA PRO A 24 33.16 12.80 22.04
C PRO A 24 33.42 11.72 20.97
N VAL A 25 32.60 11.70 19.92
CA VAL A 25 32.80 10.83 18.77
C VAL A 25 32.64 11.63 17.48
N THR A 26 33.46 11.31 16.49
CA THR A 26 33.32 11.88 15.14
C THR A 26 32.30 11.07 14.36
N ARG A 27 31.32 11.78 13.78
CA ARG A 27 30.31 11.21 12.90
C ARG A 27 30.17 12.05 11.66
N GLY A 28 29.84 11.42 10.51
CA GLY A 28 29.58 12.15 9.27
C GLY A 28 30.87 12.63 8.62
N THR A 29 31.78 11.74 8.31
CA THR A 29 32.97 12.04 7.51
C THR A 29 32.61 12.11 6.01
N ALA A 30 33.34 12.97 5.27
CA ALA A 30 33.28 12.95 3.81
C ALA A 30 33.95 11.67 3.28
N GLN A 31 33.40 11.14 2.20
CA GLN A 31 33.93 9.97 1.51
C GLN A 31 34.38 10.37 0.10
N ASN A 32 35.62 10.05 -0.26
CA ASN A 32 36.12 10.23 -1.61
C ASN A 32 35.54 9.22 -2.56
N ALA A 33 35.62 9.51 -3.86
CA ALA A 33 35.08 8.64 -4.92
C ALA A 33 35.61 7.19 -4.82
N ASP A 34 36.87 7.02 -4.42
CA ASP A 34 37.51 5.69 -4.34
C ASP A 34 36.94 4.78 -3.23
N VAL A 35 36.22 5.33 -2.23
CA VAL A 35 35.71 4.58 -1.08
C VAL A 35 34.19 4.69 -0.94
N TYR A 36 33.55 5.63 -1.63
CA TYR A 36 32.12 5.89 -1.49
C TYR A 36 31.26 4.71 -1.94
N PHE A 37 31.58 4.12 -3.10
CA PHE A 37 30.84 2.98 -3.64
C PHE A 37 30.92 1.77 -2.70
N GLN A 38 32.08 1.42 -2.19
CA GLN A 38 32.27 0.32 -1.25
C GLN A 38 31.44 0.54 0.04
N ALA A 39 31.38 1.77 0.53
CA ALA A 39 30.54 2.11 1.68
C ALA A 39 29.04 1.95 1.36
N ARG A 40 28.62 2.27 0.14
CA ARG A 40 27.23 2.05 -0.33
C ARG A 40 26.90 0.56 -0.45
N GLU A 41 27.82 -0.23 -1.02
CA GLU A 41 27.66 -1.69 -1.12
C GLU A 41 27.66 -2.37 0.26
N ALA A 42 28.47 -1.91 1.19
CA ALA A 42 28.54 -2.48 2.54
C ALA A 42 27.21 -2.37 3.32
N CYS A 43 26.29 -1.49 2.92
CA CYS A 43 24.98 -1.43 3.56
C CYS A 43 24.00 -2.49 3.06
N ASN A 44 24.21 -3.15 1.90
CA ASN A 44 23.28 -4.10 1.30
C ASN A 44 22.88 -5.19 2.27
N GLN A 45 23.82 -5.80 3.00
CA GLN A 45 23.53 -6.84 3.98
C GLN A 45 22.50 -6.44 5.05
N TYR A 46 22.44 -5.16 5.41
CA TYR A 46 21.46 -4.66 6.37
C TYR A 46 20.09 -4.51 5.72
N TYR A 47 20.02 -3.98 4.49
CA TYR A 47 18.78 -3.88 3.75
C TYR A 47 18.19 -5.25 3.40
N ASP A 48 19.05 -6.22 3.03
CA ASP A 48 18.64 -7.59 2.70
C ASP A 48 18.04 -8.32 3.92
N ALA A 49 18.51 -8.00 5.13
CA ALA A 49 17.98 -8.56 6.37
C ALA A 49 16.66 -7.91 6.86
N VAL A 50 16.28 -6.75 6.34
CA VAL A 50 15.09 -6.00 6.80
C VAL A 50 13.80 -6.76 6.56
N PRO A 51 13.51 -7.35 5.37
CA PRO A 51 12.24 -8.01 5.13
C PRO A 51 11.96 -9.16 6.12
N ASP A 52 12.95 -10.01 6.38
CA ASP A 52 12.80 -11.12 7.33
C ASP A 52 12.65 -10.61 8.78
N THR A 53 13.37 -9.54 9.12
CA THR A 53 13.24 -8.89 10.42
C THR A 53 11.84 -8.29 10.62
N VAL A 54 11.33 -7.58 9.61
CA VAL A 54 9.99 -6.98 9.64
C VAL A 54 8.92 -8.07 9.71
N ALA A 55 9.05 -9.14 8.90
CA ALA A 55 8.12 -10.26 8.93
C ALA A 55 8.03 -10.91 10.32
N ARG A 56 9.18 -11.10 10.99
CA ARG A 56 9.23 -11.62 12.36
C ARG A 56 8.48 -10.72 13.35
N TYR A 57 8.77 -9.41 13.35
CA TYR A 57 8.07 -8.48 14.23
C TYR A 57 6.59 -8.33 13.90
N MET A 58 6.20 -8.39 12.64
CA MET A 58 4.79 -8.45 12.23
C MET A 58 4.10 -9.69 12.81
N GLY A 59 4.77 -10.85 12.83
CA GLY A 59 4.28 -12.06 13.48
C GLY A 59 4.08 -11.86 14.98
N GLU A 60 5.07 -11.33 15.69
CA GLU A 60 4.99 -11.03 17.13
C GLU A 60 3.81 -10.06 17.44
N ILE A 61 3.62 -9.04 16.61
CA ILE A 61 2.50 -8.09 16.74
C ILE A 61 1.17 -8.79 16.46
N SER A 62 1.12 -9.67 15.47
CA SER A 62 -0.08 -10.45 15.14
C SER A 62 -0.54 -11.30 16.32
N GLU A 63 0.39 -12.00 16.98
CA GLU A 63 0.11 -12.79 18.18
C GLU A 63 -0.43 -11.92 19.33
N LEU A 64 0.14 -10.72 19.53
CA LEU A 64 -0.26 -9.81 20.58
C LEU A 64 -1.62 -9.14 20.38
N THR A 65 -2.00 -8.92 19.12
CA THR A 65 -3.19 -8.12 18.76
C THR A 65 -4.35 -8.97 18.28
N GLY A 66 -4.11 -10.22 17.92
CA GLY A 66 -5.08 -11.10 17.25
C GLY A 66 -5.39 -10.67 15.80
N ARG A 67 -4.58 -9.79 15.22
CA ARG A 67 -4.69 -9.35 13.83
C ARG A 67 -3.51 -9.84 13.03
N GLU A 68 -3.75 -10.30 11.82
CA GLU A 68 -2.64 -10.74 10.95
C GLU A 68 -1.97 -9.56 10.25
N TYR A 69 -0.62 -9.53 10.30
CA TYR A 69 0.23 -8.59 9.58
C TYR A 69 1.35 -9.33 8.88
N ARG A 70 1.54 -9.02 7.60
CA ARG A 70 2.63 -9.56 6.76
C ARG A 70 3.21 -8.44 5.90
N PRO A 71 4.46 -8.59 5.38
CA PRO A 71 5.04 -7.61 4.45
C PRO A 71 4.17 -7.38 3.21
N PHE A 72 3.51 -8.44 2.75
CA PHE A 72 2.50 -8.42 1.69
C PHE A 72 1.34 -9.30 2.13
N ASP A 73 0.13 -8.78 2.04
CA ASP A 73 -1.10 -9.52 2.34
C ASP A 73 -1.95 -9.68 1.09
N TYR A 74 -2.58 -10.83 0.94
CA TYR A 74 -3.56 -11.06 -0.11
C TYR A 74 -4.98 -11.09 0.48
N TYR A 75 -5.93 -10.48 -0.23
CA TYR A 75 -7.34 -10.53 0.08
C TYR A 75 -8.17 -10.73 -1.18
N GLY A 76 -9.13 -11.66 -1.16
CA GLY A 76 -10.03 -11.97 -2.26
C GLY A 76 -10.09 -13.47 -2.59
N ALA A 77 -10.54 -13.82 -3.78
CA ALA A 77 -10.67 -15.20 -4.22
C ALA A 77 -9.29 -15.86 -4.41
N GLU A 78 -9.11 -17.06 -3.86
CA GLU A 78 -7.84 -17.81 -3.95
C GLU A 78 -7.47 -18.17 -5.40
N ASP A 79 -8.47 -18.29 -6.27
CA ASP A 79 -8.33 -18.59 -7.68
C ASP A 79 -8.55 -17.36 -8.60
N ALA A 80 -8.37 -16.16 -8.06
CA ALA A 80 -8.49 -14.93 -8.85
C ALA A 80 -7.44 -14.87 -9.96
N GLU A 81 -7.87 -14.57 -11.18
CA GLU A 81 -7.00 -14.33 -12.32
C GLU A 81 -6.63 -12.84 -12.47
N ASN A 82 -7.48 -11.95 -11.97
CA ASN A 82 -7.34 -10.49 -12.03
C ASN A 82 -7.19 -9.93 -10.61
N ILE A 83 -6.10 -9.25 -10.35
CA ILE A 83 -5.86 -8.62 -9.05
C ILE A 83 -5.42 -7.16 -9.18
N ILE A 84 -5.65 -6.41 -8.11
CA ILE A 84 -5.04 -5.10 -7.91
C ILE A 84 -3.84 -5.27 -6.96
N VAL A 85 -2.78 -4.49 -7.18
CA VAL A 85 -1.71 -4.28 -6.19
C VAL A 85 -1.74 -2.84 -5.76
N ALA A 86 -1.85 -2.59 -4.46
CA ALA A 86 -1.94 -1.24 -3.90
C ALA A 86 -1.36 -1.18 -2.49
N MET A 87 -1.14 0.03 -1.98
CA MET A 87 -0.70 0.28 -0.61
C MET A 87 -1.54 1.39 0.04
N GLY A 88 -1.55 1.40 1.37
CA GLY A 88 -2.19 2.43 2.17
C GLY A 88 -3.71 2.29 2.26
N SER A 89 -4.40 3.37 2.62
CA SER A 89 -5.83 3.35 2.97
C SER A 89 -6.77 2.95 1.82
N ALA A 90 -6.38 3.17 0.57
CA ALA A 90 -7.19 2.73 -0.58
C ALA A 90 -7.46 1.22 -0.57
N THR A 91 -6.60 0.42 0.07
CA THR A 91 -6.79 -1.03 0.16
C THR A 91 -8.05 -1.41 0.93
N GLU A 92 -8.52 -0.59 1.86
CA GLU A 92 -9.77 -0.85 2.58
C GLU A 92 -10.99 -0.68 1.65
N THR A 93 -11.02 0.38 0.85
CA THR A 93 -12.04 0.55 -0.21
C THR A 93 -12.02 -0.60 -1.21
N ILE A 94 -10.81 -1.07 -1.58
CA ILE A 94 -10.65 -2.19 -2.51
C ILE A 94 -11.22 -3.48 -1.91
N LYS A 95 -10.96 -3.79 -0.64
CA LYS A 95 -11.50 -4.98 0.04
C LYS A 95 -13.03 -4.98 0.06
N GLU A 96 -13.65 -3.87 0.50
CA GLU A 96 -15.11 -3.75 0.51
C GLU A 96 -15.69 -3.89 -0.90
N THR A 97 -14.99 -3.39 -1.93
CA THR A 97 -15.39 -3.57 -3.33
C THR A 97 -15.25 -5.03 -3.78
N ILE A 98 -14.21 -5.74 -3.33
CA ILE A 98 -14.04 -7.17 -3.61
C ILE A 98 -15.19 -7.97 -3.01
N ASP A 99 -15.58 -7.68 -1.76
CA ASP A 99 -16.72 -8.34 -1.10
C ASP A 99 -18.02 -8.14 -1.91
N TYR A 100 -18.26 -6.90 -2.36
CA TYR A 100 -19.39 -6.58 -3.22
C TYR A 100 -19.38 -7.35 -4.55
N MET A 101 -18.21 -7.43 -5.21
CA MET A 101 -18.03 -8.15 -6.47
C MET A 101 -18.14 -9.67 -6.28
N ALA A 102 -17.62 -10.20 -5.17
CA ALA A 102 -17.71 -11.62 -4.81
C ALA A 102 -19.16 -12.06 -4.59
N ALA A 103 -19.99 -11.21 -3.98
CA ALA A 103 -21.43 -11.44 -3.85
C ALA A 103 -22.16 -11.55 -5.22
N GLN A 104 -21.53 -11.02 -6.28
CA GLN A 104 -22.00 -11.13 -7.67
C GLN A 104 -21.32 -12.28 -8.46
N GLY A 105 -20.55 -13.13 -7.77
CA GLY A 105 -19.85 -14.26 -8.37
C GLY A 105 -18.54 -13.92 -9.09
N LYS A 106 -18.02 -12.70 -8.95
CA LYS A 106 -16.73 -12.29 -9.51
C LYS A 106 -15.59 -12.78 -8.63
N LYS A 107 -14.54 -13.31 -9.25
CA LYS A 107 -13.32 -13.80 -8.59
C LYS A 107 -12.18 -12.81 -8.80
N VAL A 108 -12.05 -11.88 -7.90
CA VAL A 108 -11.04 -10.82 -7.92
C VAL A 108 -10.31 -10.75 -6.59
N GLY A 109 -9.17 -10.08 -6.55
CA GLY A 109 -8.41 -9.95 -5.32
C GLY A 109 -7.50 -8.73 -5.31
N VAL A 110 -6.94 -8.44 -4.14
CA VAL A 110 -5.94 -7.40 -3.95
C VAL A 110 -4.72 -7.94 -3.21
N LEU A 111 -3.54 -7.61 -3.70
CA LEU A 111 -2.29 -7.81 -2.97
C LEU A 111 -1.87 -6.47 -2.37
N ILE A 112 -1.84 -6.44 -1.04
CA ILE A 112 -1.61 -5.24 -0.23
C ILE A 112 -0.14 -5.15 0.12
N VAL A 113 0.51 -4.03 -0.25
CA VAL A 113 1.91 -3.77 0.08
C VAL A 113 1.99 -3.06 1.42
N ARG A 114 2.54 -3.71 2.44
CA ARG A 114 2.81 -3.11 3.76
C ARG A 114 4.28 -2.74 3.93
N LEU A 115 5.20 -3.52 3.38
CA LEU A 115 6.63 -3.20 3.32
C LEU A 115 7.02 -2.85 1.88
N TYR A 116 7.03 -1.55 1.57
CA TYR A 116 7.40 -1.08 0.23
C TYR A 116 8.92 -1.03 0.02
N ARG A 117 9.68 -0.61 1.03
CA ARG A 117 11.16 -0.51 0.97
C ARG A 117 11.81 -1.11 2.22
N PRO A 118 12.80 -2.00 2.07
CA PRO A 118 13.23 -2.59 0.79
C PRO A 118 12.16 -3.51 0.20
N PHE A 119 11.99 -3.49 -1.14
CA PHE A 119 11.02 -4.33 -1.81
C PHE A 119 11.51 -5.79 -1.84
N SER A 120 10.69 -6.72 -1.39
CA SER A 120 11.07 -8.12 -1.29
C SER A 120 10.31 -9.00 -2.28
N ALA A 121 10.99 -9.42 -3.34
CA ALA A 121 10.48 -10.38 -4.31
C ALA A 121 10.02 -11.68 -3.63
N LYS A 122 10.78 -12.18 -2.65
CA LYS A 122 10.46 -13.39 -1.86
C LYS A 122 9.07 -13.32 -1.24
N TYR A 123 8.77 -12.22 -0.53
CA TYR A 123 7.51 -12.07 0.18
C TYR A 123 6.36 -11.71 -0.76
N PHE A 124 6.62 -10.94 -1.81
CA PHE A 124 5.63 -10.64 -2.84
C PHE A 124 5.15 -11.92 -3.54
N MET A 125 6.08 -12.70 -4.07
CA MET A 125 5.77 -13.95 -4.77
C MET A 125 5.11 -14.99 -3.87
N LYS A 126 5.46 -15.02 -2.57
CA LYS A 126 4.80 -15.90 -1.58
C LYS A 126 3.33 -15.52 -1.37
N ALA A 127 2.98 -14.24 -1.44
CA ALA A 127 1.62 -13.74 -1.24
C ALA A 127 0.77 -13.76 -2.52
N LEU A 128 1.40 -13.84 -3.70
CA LEU A 128 0.73 -13.81 -4.99
C LEU A 128 0.05 -15.16 -5.27
N PRO A 129 -1.26 -15.23 -5.53
CA PRO A 129 -1.91 -16.46 -5.98
C PRO A 129 -1.37 -16.94 -7.33
N HIS A 130 -1.20 -18.25 -7.46
CA HIS A 130 -0.67 -18.87 -8.69
C HIS A 130 -1.60 -18.73 -9.90
N SER A 131 -2.88 -18.48 -9.66
CA SER A 131 -3.91 -18.29 -10.71
C SER A 131 -3.82 -16.95 -11.42
N VAL A 132 -3.05 -15.99 -10.89
CA VAL A 132 -3.02 -14.61 -11.38
C VAL A 132 -2.45 -14.52 -12.78
N LYS A 133 -3.23 -13.95 -13.69
CA LYS A 133 -2.87 -13.69 -15.09
C LYS A 133 -2.69 -12.20 -15.39
N ARG A 134 -3.36 -11.32 -14.63
CA ARG A 134 -3.38 -9.89 -14.88
C ARG A 134 -3.33 -9.11 -13.57
N ILE A 135 -2.51 -8.09 -13.54
CA ILE A 135 -2.25 -7.24 -12.37
C ILE A 135 -2.44 -5.77 -12.77
N ALA A 136 -3.31 -5.05 -12.07
CA ALA A 136 -3.33 -3.60 -12.10
C ALA A 136 -2.60 -3.06 -10.87
N VAL A 137 -1.56 -2.29 -11.07
CA VAL A 137 -0.81 -1.64 -9.99
C VAL A 137 -1.31 -0.23 -9.83
N LEU A 138 -1.77 0.13 -8.63
CA LEU A 138 -2.27 1.47 -8.33
C LEU A 138 -1.25 2.28 -7.54
N ASP A 139 -0.76 3.34 -8.14
CA ASP A 139 0.15 4.32 -7.54
C ASP A 139 -0.58 5.64 -7.26
N ARG A 140 -0.38 6.20 -6.05
CA ARG A 140 -0.91 7.53 -5.70
C ARG A 140 0.10 8.62 -6.02
N THR A 141 0.65 8.56 -7.22
CA THR A 141 1.60 9.54 -7.74
C THR A 141 1.50 9.64 -9.25
N LYS A 142 2.11 10.67 -9.81
CA LYS A 142 2.35 10.87 -11.23
C LYS A 142 3.81 11.28 -11.40
N GLU A 143 4.59 10.43 -12.04
CA GLU A 143 6.02 10.67 -12.30
C GLU A 143 6.24 11.21 -13.72
N PRO A 144 6.38 12.55 -13.88
CA PRO A 144 6.63 13.11 -15.20
C PRO A 144 7.94 12.62 -15.80
N GLY A 145 7.88 12.14 -17.05
CA GLY A 145 9.06 11.66 -17.77
C GLY A 145 9.52 10.25 -17.41
N SER A 146 8.88 9.57 -16.47
CA SER A 146 9.13 8.15 -16.17
C SER A 146 8.35 7.23 -17.10
N LEU A 147 8.85 5.99 -17.26
CA LEU A 147 8.15 4.92 -17.98
C LEU A 147 6.93 4.36 -17.21
N GLY A 148 6.76 4.77 -15.97
CA GLY A 148 5.66 4.40 -15.09
C GLY A 148 5.89 4.88 -13.67
N GLU A 149 4.91 4.68 -12.81
CA GLU A 149 4.96 5.04 -11.41
C GLU A 149 5.80 4.03 -10.59
N PRO A 150 6.32 4.40 -9.42
CA PRO A 150 7.34 3.63 -8.71
C PRO A 150 6.95 2.18 -8.36
N LEU A 151 5.75 1.95 -7.81
CA LEU A 151 5.32 0.59 -7.46
C LEU A 151 5.09 -0.25 -8.72
N PHE A 152 4.50 0.34 -9.76
CA PHE A 152 4.32 -0.33 -11.05
C PHE A 152 5.65 -0.79 -11.63
N LEU A 153 6.69 0.06 -11.62
CA LEU A 153 8.01 -0.29 -12.15
C LEU A 153 8.68 -1.41 -11.34
N ASP A 154 8.58 -1.39 -10.01
CA ASP A 154 9.10 -2.46 -9.17
C ASP A 154 8.44 -3.81 -9.51
N ILE A 155 7.11 -3.83 -9.67
CA ILE A 155 6.38 -5.06 -9.99
C ILE A 155 6.67 -5.52 -11.42
N LYS A 156 6.76 -4.61 -12.38
CA LYS A 156 7.19 -4.97 -13.74
C LYS A 156 8.57 -5.63 -13.74
N ALA A 157 9.52 -5.09 -12.96
CA ALA A 157 10.86 -5.64 -12.85
C ALA A 157 10.88 -7.06 -12.27
N LEU A 158 9.97 -7.40 -11.34
CA LEU A 158 9.87 -8.75 -10.78
C LEU A 158 9.57 -9.83 -11.84
N PHE A 159 8.80 -9.48 -12.85
CA PHE A 159 8.35 -10.42 -13.88
C PHE A 159 9.20 -10.40 -15.13
N GLN A 160 10.27 -9.61 -15.16
CA GLN A 160 11.18 -9.59 -16.33
C GLN A 160 11.89 -10.94 -16.46
N GLY A 161 11.72 -11.59 -17.61
CA GLY A 161 12.31 -12.89 -17.90
C GLY A 161 11.61 -14.08 -17.22
N VAL A 162 10.50 -13.86 -16.53
CA VAL A 162 9.67 -14.93 -15.99
C VAL A 162 8.77 -15.50 -17.09
N GLU A 163 8.83 -16.80 -17.30
CA GLU A 163 7.96 -17.50 -18.24
C GLU A 163 6.51 -17.48 -17.74
N ASN A 164 5.56 -17.22 -18.65
CA ASN A 164 4.14 -17.07 -18.32
C ASN A 164 3.84 -15.99 -17.26
N ALA A 165 4.64 -14.94 -17.23
CA ALA A 165 4.43 -13.81 -16.35
C ALA A 165 3.04 -13.18 -16.54
N PRO A 166 2.37 -12.72 -15.47
CA PRO A 166 1.11 -12.01 -15.60
C PRO A 166 1.29 -10.70 -16.39
N LEU A 167 0.24 -10.31 -17.12
CA LEU A 167 0.18 -8.97 -17.70
C LEU A 167 0.08 -7.93 -16.58
N VAL A 168 1.01 -6.97 -16.54
CA VAL A 168 1.01 -5.90 -15.54
C VAL A 168 0.71 -4.56 -16.20
N VAL A 169 -0.31 -3.86 -15.73
CA VAL A 169 -0.67 -2.49 -16.13
C VAL A 169 -0.62 -1.55 -14.94
N GLY A 170 -0.24 -0.29 -15.18
CA GLY A 170 -0.18 0.76 -14.15
C GLY A 170 -1.40 1.67 -14.19
N GLY A 171 -1.82 2.12 -13.01
CA GLY A 171 -2.91 3.08 -12.83
C GLY A 171 -2.59 4.11 -11.75
N ARG A 172 -3.16 5.28 -11.87
CA ARG A 172 -2.99 6.41 -10.97
C ARG A 172 -4.29 6.78 -10.30
N TYR A 173 -4.24 7.09 -9.02
CA TYR A 173 -5.40 7.46 -8.22
C TYR A 173 -5.07 8.48 -7.15
N GLY A 174 -6.08 9.12 -6.58
CA GLY A 174 -6.01 9.83 -5.31
C GLY A 174 -5.06 11.04 -5.26
N LEU A 175 -4.59 11.54 -6.42
CA LEU A 175 -3.73 12.72 -6.47
C LEU A 175 -4.45 13.93 -5.87
N SER A 176 -3.70 14.73 -5.11
CA SER A 176 -4.24 15.91 -4.42
C SER A 176 -5.43 15.59 -3.50
N SER A 177 -5.39 14.42 -2.84
CA SER A 177 -6.45 13.92 -1.94
C SER A 177 -7.80 13.70 -2.61
N LYS A 178 -7.81 13.40 -3.91
CA LYS A 178 -9.04 13.01 -4.62
C LYS A 178 -9.54 11.67 -4.08
N ASP A 179 -10.85 11.58 -3.84
CA ASP A 179 -11.50 10.37 -3.34
C ASP A 179 -11.36 9.20 -4.31
N THR A 180 -11.34 7.99 -3.75
CA THR A 180 -11.33 6.74 -4.50
C THR A 180 -12.56 5.93 -4.09
N THR A 181 -13.48 5.74 -5.02
CA THR A 181 -14.79 5.11 -4.77
C THR A 181 -14.83 3.65 -5.21
N PRO A 182 -15.79 2.85 -4.70
CA PRO A 182 -16.01 1.48 -5.17
C PRO A 182 -16.26 1.40 -6.67
N ALA A 183 -17.01 2.31 -7.25
CA ALA A 183 -17.29 2.36 -8.69
C ALA A 183 -16.01 2.50 -9.53
N GLN A 184 -15.06 3.30 -9.05
CA GLN A 184 -13.75 3.45 -9.68
C GLN A 184 -12.92 2.17 -9.58
N ILE A 185 -12.95 1.47 -8.46
CA ILE A 185 -12.26 0.18 -8.28
C ILE A 185 -12.85 -0.89 -9.19
N VAL A 186 -14.18 -0.96 -9.33
CA VAL A 186 -14.83 -1.86 -10.31
C VAL A 186 -14.31 -1.58 -11.71
N SER A 187 -14.17 -0.31 -12.11
CA SER A 187 -13.63 0.06 -13.43
C SER A 187 -12.20 -0.46 -13.66
N VAL A 188 -11.38 -0.58 -12.60
CA VAL A 188 -10.04 -1.18 -12.71
C VAL A 188 -10.12 -2.67 -13.03
N TYR A 189 -10.98 -3.42 -12.33
CA TYR A 189 -11.15 -4.85 -12.63
C TYR A 189 -11.72 -5.08 -14.03
N GLU A 190 -12.68 -4.27 -14.46
CA GLU A 190 -13.20 -4.34 -15.83
C GLU A 190 -12.16 -4.00 -16.89
N ASN A 191 -11.27 -3.04 -16.60
CA ASN A 191 -10.13 -2.78 -17.48
C ASN A 191 -9.25 -4.02 -17.62
N LEU A 192 -9.03 -4.77 -16.53
CA LEU A 192 -8.27 -6.02 -16.58
C LEU A 192 -9.00 -7.13 -17.38
N GLU A 193 -10.33 -7.10 -17.48
CA GLU A 193 -11.12 -8.07 -18.28
C GLU A 193 -11.01 -7.82 -19.80
N LEU A 194 -10.58 -6.63 -20.23
CA LEU A 194 -10.44 -6.31 -21.67
C LEU A 194 -9.37 -7.17 -22.34
N ALA A 195 -9.52 -7.41 -23.64
CA ALA A 195 -8.50 -8.11 -24.43
C ALA A 195 -7.16 -7.36 -24.38
N GLU A 196 -7.21 -6.03 -24.44
CA GLU A 196 -6.07 -5.12 -24.31
C GLU A 196 -6.36 -4.12 -23.18
N PRO A 197 -5.99 -4.43 -21.93
CA PRO A 197 -6.15 -3.51 -20.82
C PRO A 197 -5.39 -2.21 -21.02
N LYS A 198 -6.05 -1.08 -20.75
CA LYS A 198 -5.40 0.23 -20.80
C LYS A 198 -4.30 0.28 -19.74
N ASN A 199 -3.09 0.67 -20.16
CA ASN A 199 -1.97 0.97 -19.27
C ASN A 199 -1.88 2.48 -19.03
N ASP A 200 -1.21 2.90 -17.96
CA ASP A 200 -1.09 4.30 -17.52
C ASP A 200 -2.45 5.00 -17.32
N PHE A 201 -3.45 4.24 -16.94
CA PHE A 201 -4.78 4.79 -16.74
C PHE A 201 -4.88 5.65 -15.49
N THR A 202 -5.97 6.43 -15.39
CA THR A 202 -6.36 7.15 -14.17
C THR A 202 -7.77 6.78 -13.75
N ILE A 203 -8.00 6.77 -12.44
CA ILE A 203 -9.33 6.67 -11.82
C ILE A 203 -9.56 7.84 -10.88
N GLY A 204 -10.82 8.26 -10.73
CA GLY A 204 -11.23 9.39 -9.88
C GLY A 204 -10.80 10.77 -10.39
N ILE A 205 -10.15 10.82 -11.53
CA ILE A 205 -9.66 12.03 -12.18
C ILE A 205 -10.12 11.98 -13.63
N VAL A 206 -10.72 13.07 -14.11
CA VAL A 206 -10.98 13.24 -15.54
C VAL A 206 -9.73 13.80 -16.17
N ASP A 207 -9.03 12.98 -16.93
CA ASP A 207 -7.85 13.39 -17.68
C ASP A 207 -8.28 13.88 -19.07
N ASP A 208 -8.36 15.18 -19.22
CA ASP A 208 -8.70 15.87 -20.47
C ASP A 208 -7.45 16.30 -21.28
N VAL A 209 -6.25 15.91 -20.81
CA VAL A 209 -4.98 16.22 -21.45
C VAL A 209 -4.45 15.04 -22.26
N THR A 210 -4.38 13.86 -21.65
CA THR A 210 -3.86 12.64 -22.31
C THR A 210 -4.91 11.55 -22.48
N PHE A 211 -6.15 11.78 -22.02
CA PHE A 211 -7.32 10.92 -22.19
C PHE A 211 -7.10 9.48 -21.68
N LYS A 212 -6.40 9.36 -20.54
CA LYS A 212 -6.05 8.07 -19.94
C LYS A 212 -7.02 7.60 -18.86
N SER A 213 -8.05 8.38 -18.55
CA SER A 213 -9.08 7.96 -17.58
C SER A 213 -9.78 6.69 -18.02
N LEU A 214 -10.06 5.82 -17.05
CA LEU A 214 -11.03 4.75 -17.25
C LEU A 214 -12.45 5.34 -17.33
N PRO A 215 -13.39 4.65 -17.98
CA PRO A 215 -14.79 5.08 -18.00
C PRO A 215 -15.31 5.30 -16.58
N GLN A 216 -15.94 6.44 -16.35
CA GLN A 216 -16.63 6.70 -15.10
C GLN A 216 -17.92 5.87 -15.04
N LYS A 217 -18.13 5.23 -13.90
CA LYS A 217 -19.36 4.51 -13.59
C LYS A 217 -20.25 5.35 -12.70
N GLU A 218 -21.54 5.06 -12.73
CA GLU A 218 -22.47 5.57 -11.75
C GLU A 218 -22.05 5.10 -10.35
N GLU A 219 -22.01 6.04 -9.42
CA GLU A 219 -21.63 5.73 -8.04
C GLU A 219 -22.71 4.90 -7.36
N PHE A 220 -22.28 3.94 -6.58
CA PHE A 220 -23.16 3.09 -5.78
C PHE A 220 -22.61 2.93 -4.36
N SER A 221 -23.48 2.64 -3.42
CA SER A 221 -23.11 2.42 -2.03
C SER A 221 -22.87 0.93 -1.76
N ILE A 222 -21.79 0.62 -1.04
CA ILE A 222 -21.47 -0.71 -0.51
C ILE A 222 -21.58 -0.75 1.02
N VAL A 223 -22.22 0.26 1.59
CA VAL A 223 -22.40 0.38 3.04
C VAL A 223 -23.20 -0.79 3.56
N LYS A 224 -22.66 -1.45 4.59
CA LYS A 224 -23.30 -2.64 5.20
C LYS A 224 -24.56 -2.24 5.97
N PRO A 225 -25.60 -3.09 6.00
CA PRO A 225 -26.78 -2.84 6.81
C PRO A 225 -26.42 -2.57 8.29
N GLY A 226 -27.05 -1.57 8.88
CA GLY A 226 -26.81 -1.15 10.27
C GLY A 226 -25.70 -0.10 10.43
N THR A 227 -25.02 0.30 9.36
CA THR A 227 -24.06 1.41 9.39
C THR A 227 -24.80 2.74 9.33
N THR A 228 -24.41 3.69 10.19
CA THR A 228 -24.88 5.07 10.14
C THR A 228 -23.81 5.96 9.53
N GLU A 229 -24.12 6.57 8.41
CA GLU A 229 -23.23 7.55 7.74
C GLU A 229 -23.57 8.96 8.21
N CYS A 230 -22.54 9.74 8.59
CA CYS A 230 -22.68 11.12 8.99
C CYS A 230 -21.85 12.03 8.09
N LYS A 231 -22.45 13.10 7.58
CA LYS A 231 -21.76 14.12 6.79
C LYS A 231 -21.74 15.46 7.54
N PHE A 232 -20.55 16.01 7.72
CA PHE A 232 -20.34 17.29 8.37
C PHE A 232 -19.97 18.34 7.31
N PHE A 233 -20.72 19.46 7.30
CA PHE A 233 -20.47 20.57 6.41
C PHE A 233 -19.77 21.70 7.17
N GLY A 234 -18.70 22.23 6.62
CA GLY A 234 -17.95 23.34 7.17
C GLY A 234 -17.41 24.26 6.08
N LEU A 235 -17.23 25.54 6.39
CA LEU A 235 -16.69 26.54 5.47
C LEU A 235 -15.15 26.61 5.51
N GLY A 236 -14.53 25.79 6.36
CA GLY A 236 -13.09 25.86 6.65
C GLY A 236 -12.78 26.88 7.75
N SER A 237 -11.78 26.56 8.59
CA SER A 237 -11.33 27.38 9.73
C SER A 237 -12.44 27.82 10.70
N ASP A 238 -13.53 27.06 10.77
CA ASP A 238 -14.75 27.36 11.55
C ASP A 238 -14.95 26.43 12.76
N GLY A 239 -13.98 25.54 13.02
CA GLY A 239 -14.04 24.56 14.10
C GLY A 239 -14.75 23.22 13.75
N THR A 240 -15.34 23.08 12.56
CA THR A 240 -16.08 21.89 12.12
C THR A 240 -15.21 20.64 12.14
N VAL A 241 -13.93 20.71 11.79
CA VAL A 241 -13.00 19.58 11.86
C VAL A 241 -12.83 19.10 13.31
N GLY A 242 -12.72 20.02 14.28
CA GLY A 242 -12.65 19.69 15.70
C GLY A 242 -13.95 19.05 16.22
N ALA A 243 -15.10 19.59 15.80
CA ALA A 243 -16.41 19.04 16.15
C ALA A 243 -16.58 17.62 15.60
N ASN A 244 -16.23 17.38 14.34
CA ASN A 244 -16.26 16.06 13.73
C ASN A 244 -15.38 15.05 14.48
N LYS A 245 -14.12 15.39 14.80
CA LYS A 245 -13.22 14.55 15.56
C LYS A 245 -13.79 14.18 16.95
N ASN A 246 -14.38 15.14 17.63
CA ASN A 246 -15.02 14.90 18.94
C ASN A 246 -16.24 13.98 18.79
N THR A 247 -17.07 14.18 17.77
CA THR A 247 -18.23 13.32 17.50
C THR A 247 -17.80 11.87 17.23
N ILE A 248 -16.80 11.64 16.39
CA ILE A 248 -16.25 10.32 16.08
C ILE A 248 -15.74 9.66 17.37
N LYS A 249 -15.04 10.41 18.23
CA LYS A 249 -14.53 9.89 19.49
C LYS A 249 -15.66 9.49 20.44
N ILE A 250 -16.67 10.35 20.59
CA ILE A 250 -17.83 10.06 21.46
C ILE A 250 -18.56 8.82 20.95
N ILE A 251 -18.79 8.69 19.65
CA ILE A 251 -19.44 7.51 19.08
C ILE A 251 -18.58 6.27 19.33
N GLY A 252 -17.29 6.29 18.99
CA GLY A 252 -16.40 5.15 19.15
C GLY A 252 -16.18 4.72 20.61
N ASP A 253 -16.24 5.64 21.56
CA ASP A 253 -16.12 5.34 22.98
C ASP A 253 -17.42 4.75 23.59
N ASN A 254 -18.58 4.90 22.93
CA ASN A 254 -19.90 4.54 23.45
C ASN A 254 -20.67 3.53 22.58
N THR A 255 -20.09 3.05 21.51
CA THR A 255 -20.66 2.01 20.63
C THR A 255 -19.69 0.83 20.49
N PRO A 256 -20.19 -0.41 20.28
CA PRO A 256 -19.37 -1.60 20.10
C PRO A 256 -18.52 -1.56 18.81
#